data_039e38b066c79e489120ac7ab4c571a5
#
_entry.id   039e38b066c79e489120ac7ab4c571a5
#
_cell.length_a   1.000
_cell.length_b   1.000
_cell.length_c   1.000
_cell.angle_alpha   90.00
_cell.angle_beta   90.00
_cell.angle_gamma   90.00
#
_symmetry.space_group_name_H-M   'P 1'
#
loop_
_entity.id
_entity.type
_entity.pdbx_description
1 polymer ?
#
loop_
_entity_poly.entity_id
_entity_poly.type
_entity_poly.pdbx_seq_one_letter_code
_entity_poly.pdbx_strand_id
1 'polypeptide(L)'
;MARITSMILVAGLTLAACNQASEQRNADALNAAKNVAENAGDRIENAAENAIEALKPTPDAQDFVNLAARSDAFEIAAAKLASANATSAEVKAFALQMIKAHSESTAKIKLAAGKARPAVIPNPDLTLGQKKDLDELRQKKGAAFDEEYIDGQVDAHEDALALMRSYASGGTDAALKAAAGEIAPVVEGHLKMARALESKTDK
;
A
#
# COMPACT_ATOMS: atom_id res chain seq x y z
N MET A 1 51.63 -34.16 59.29
CA MET A 1 50.36 -33.40 59.15
C MET A 1 50.41 -32.74 57.81
N ALA A 2 49.84 -33.36 56.80
CA ALA A 2 49.80 -32.82 55.42
C ALA A 2 48.38 -32.38 55.13
N ARG A 3 48.22 -31.14 54.73
CA ARG A 3 46.94 -30.60 54.24
C ARG A 3 46.90 -30.72 52.71
N ILE A 4 46.04 -31.59 52.24
CA ILE A 4 45.67 -31.68 50.83
C ILE A 4 44.53 -30.72 50.63
N THR A 5 44.72 -29.65 49.88
CA THR A 5 43.67 -28.71 49.51
C THR A 5 43.17 -29.04 48.08
N SER A 6 41.95 -29.43 48.00
CA SER A 6 41.20 -29.71 46.75
C SER A 6 41.23 -28.56 45.75
N MET A 7 41.53 -28.93 44.53
CA MET A 7 41.36 -28.08 43.36
C MET A 7 40.45 -28.79 42.36
N ILE A 8 39.15 -28.56 42.48
CA ILE A 8 38.13 -28.98 41.50
C ILE A 8 37.18 -27.82 41.34
N LEU A 9 37.01 -27.41 40.17
CA LEU A 9 35.90 -26.69 39.52
C LEU A 9 36.34 -25.49 38.68
N VAL A 10 36.70 -25.70 37.44
CA VAL A 10 36.44 -24.79 36.33
C VAL A 10 36.45 -25.60 35.02
N ALA A 11 35.46 -26.40 34.76
CA ALA A 11 35.28 -27.04 33.46
C ALA A 11 33.81 -27.04 32.94
N GLY A 12 32.89 -26.39 33.67
CA GLY A 12 31.45 -26.46 33.37
C GLY A 12 30.85 -25.30 32.56
N LEU A 13 31.56 -24.18 32.45
CA LEU A 13 30.95 -22.97 31.84
C LEU A 13 31.15 -22.81 30.30
N THR A 14 32.09 -23.53 29.71
CA THR A 14 32.41 -23.33 28.28
C THR A 14 31.50 -24.12 27.33
N LEU A 15 30.93 -25.24 27.76
CA LEU A 15 30.00 -26.01 26.90
C LEU A 15 28.61 -25.38 26.75
N ALA A 16 28.09 -24.71 27.77
CA ALA A 16 26.80 -24.06 27.71
C ALA A 16 26.78 -22.85 26.75
N ALA A 17 27.87 -22.08 26.72
CA ALA A 17 27.97 -20.91 25.81
C ALA A 17 28.12 -21.33 24.34
N CYS A 18 28.75 -22.45 24.04
CA CYS A 18 28.82 -22.98 22.67
C CYS A 18 27.47 -23.48 22.16
N ASN A 19 26.63 -24.06 23.04
CA ASN A 19 25.31 -24.55 22.65
C ASN A 19 24.34 -23.38 22.36
N GLN A 20 24.31 -22.36 23.21
CA GLN A 20 23.51 -21.16 22.99
C GLN A 20 23.86 -20.43 21.68
N ALA A 21 25.15 -20.31 21.37
CA ALA A 21 25.59 -19.68 20.12
C ALA A 21 25.23 -20.49 18.85
N SER A 22 25.09 -21.82 18.98
CA SER A 22 24.65 -22.69 17.88
C SER A 22 23.11 -22.64 17.71
N GLU A 23 22.36 -22.59 18.80
CA GLU A 23 20.91 -22.45 18.81
C GLU A 23 20.48 -21.08 18.23
N GLN A 24 21.17 -20.00 18.61
CA GLN A 24 20.92 -18.66 18.07
C GLN A 24 21.19 -18.61 16.56
N ARG A 25 22.31 -19.16 16.08
CA ARG A 25 22.59 -19.19 14.63
C ARG A 25 21.58 -20.02 13.84
N ASN A 26 21.05 -21.09 14.42
CA ASN A 26 20.01 -21.89 13.78
C ASN A 26 18.68 -21.14 13.75
N ALA A 27 18.33 -20.40 14.80
CA ALA A 27 17.16 -19.56 14.84
C ALA A 27 17.24 -18.41 13.81
N ASP A 28 18.41 -17.74 13.73
CA ASP A 28 18.65 -16.67 12.77
C ASP A 28 18.61 -17.18 11.32
N ALA A 29 19.16 -18.36 11.05
CA ALA A 29 19.08 -19.00 9.73
C ALA A 29 17.65 -19.41 9.36
N LEU A 30 16.88 -19.91 10.33
CA LEU A 30 15.47 -20.25 10.10
C LEU A 30 14.62 -18.98 9.82
N ASN A 31 14.85 -17.90 10.56
CA ASN A 31 14.17 -16.61 10.32
C ASN A 31 14.56 -16.03 8.97
N ALA A 32 15.83 -16.09 8.59
CA ALA A 32 16.28 -15.68 7.27
C ALA A 32 15.63 -16.51 6.15
N ALA A 33 15.50 -17.82 6.33
CA ALA A 33 14.84 -18.71 5.38
C ALA A 33 13.32 -18.42 5.27
N LYS A 34 12.65 -18.13 6.39
CA LYS A 34 11.23 -17.70 6.39
C LYS A 34 11.06 -16.41 5.62
N ASN A 35 11.86 -15.39 5.92
CA ASN A 35 11.79 -14.10 5.23
C ASN A 35 12.05 -14.23 3.71
N VAL A 36 12.93 -15.14 3.29
CA VAL A 36 13.16 -15.43 1.87
C VAL A 36 11.95 -16.13 1.25
N ALA A 37 11.31 -17.07 1.96
CA ALA A 37 10.13 -17.77 1.48
C ALA A 37 8.89 -16.84 1.39
N GLU A 38 8.68 -16.00 2.38
CA GLU A 38 7.61 -14.97 2.38
C GLU A 38 7.82 -13.99 1.22
N ASN A 39 9.02 -13.41 1.07
CA ASN A 39 9.34 -12.53 -0.05
C ASN A 39 9.23 -13.22 -1.44
N ALA A 40 9.45 -14.53 -1.52
CA ALA A 40 9.26 -15.28 -2.76
C ALA A 40 7.77 -15.52 -3.04
N GLY A 41 6.97 -15.77 -1.99
CA GLY A 41 5.51 -15.86 -2.05
C GLY A 41 4.90 -14.57 -2.60
N ASP A 42 5.19 -13.44 -1.96
CA ASP A 42 4.73 -12.12 -2.36
C ASP A 42 5.11 -11.76 -3.81
N ARG A 43 6.31 -12.19 -4.25
CA ARG A 43 6.75 -11.97 -5.64
C ARG A 43 5.98 -12.80 -6.66
N ILE A 44 5.61 -14.02 -6.30
CA ILE A 44 4.83 -14.92 -7.17
C ILE A 44 3.38 -14.43 -7.24
N GLU A 45 2.81 -14.03 -6.11
CA GLU A 45 1.45 -13.49 -6.02
C GLU A 45 1.34 -12.18 -6.81
N ASN A 46 2.21 -11.22 -6.58
CA ASN A 46 2.29 -9.97 -7.35
C ASN A 46 2.54 -10.22 -8.85
N ALA A 47 3.30 -11.24 -9.24
CA ALA A 47 3.53 -11.58 -10.64
C ALA A 47 2.27 -12.18 -11.29
N ALA A 48 1.52 -12.98 -10.54
CA ALA A 48 0.26 -13.57 -11.01
C ALA A 48 -0.83 -12.49 -11.15
N GLU A 49 -0.98 -11.61 -10.16
CA GLU A 49 -1.90 -10.47 -10.22
C GLU A 49 -1.58 -9.53 -11.37
N ASN A 50 -0.31 -9.17 -11.56
CA ASN A 50 0.12 -8.35 -12.69
C ASN A 50 -0.15 -9.04 -14.05
N ALA A 51 -0.05 -10.38 -14.12
CA ALA A 51 -0.37 -11.12 -15.33
C ALA A 51 -1.87 -11.14 -15.62
N ILE A 52 -2.72 -11.26 -14.59
CA ILE A 52 -4.19 -11.19 -14.72
C ILE A 52 -4.61 -9.77 -15.11
N GLU A 53 -4.04 -8.74 -14.49
CA GLU A 53 -4.31 -7.34 -14.81
C GLU A 53 -3.89 -6.98 -16.25
N ALA A 54 -2.77 -7.54 -16.73
CA ALA A 54 -2.33 -7.37 -18.12
C ALA A 54 -3.28 -7.99 -19.16
N LEU A 55 -4.20 -8.86 -18.73
CA LEU A 55 -5.25 -9.44 -19.59
C LEU A 55 -6.50 -8.55 -19.66
N LYS A 56 -6.66 -7.58 -18.78
CA LYS A 56 -7.78 -6.63 -18.87
C LYS A 56 -7.54 -5.65 -20.02
N PRO A 57 -8.56 -5.33 -20.82
CA PRO A 57 -8.42 -4.33 -21.87
C PRO A 57 -8.03 -2.97 -21.27
N THR A 58 -7.00 -2.34 -21.81
CA THR A 58 -6.68 -0.95 -21.46
C THR A 58 -7.89 -0.07 -21.81
N PRO A 59 -8.39 0.77 -20.88
CA PRO A 59 -9.53 1.64 -21.15
C PRO A 59 -9.21 2.64 -22.25
N ASP A 60 -10.22 3.16 -22.92
CA ASP A 60 -10.03 4.30 -23.81
C ASP A 60 -9.70 5.59 -23.04
N ALA A 61 -9.37 6.67 -23.76
CA ALA A 61 -8.92 7.91 -23.13
C ALA A 61 -10.00 8.55 -22.23
N GLN A 62 -11.27 8.49 -22.63
CA GLN A 62 -12.36 9.08 -21.84
C GLN A 62 -12.65 8.24 -20.60
N ASP A 63 -12.66 6.92 -20.73
CA ASP A 63 -12.85 6.01 -19.60
C ASP A 63 -11.69 6.10 -18.60
N PHE A 64 -10.45 6.16 -19.09
CA PHE A 64 -9.29 6.35 -18.22
C PHE A 64 -9.39 7.61 -17.37
N VAL A 65 -9.70 8.78 -17.98
CA VAL A 65 -9.76 10.03 -17.21
C VAL A 65 -10.94 10.06 -16.25
N ASN A 66 -12.06 9.40 -16.59
CA ASN A 66 -13.21 9.26 -15.70
C ASN A 66 -12.89 8.39 -14.49
N LEU A 67 -12.24 7.23 -14.71
CA LEU A 67 -11.82 6.32 -13.64
C LEU A 67 -10.83 7.00 -12.70
N ALA A 68 -9.79 7.66 -13.25
CA ALA A 68 -8.79 8.37 -12.47
C ALA A 68 -9.40 9.52 -11.66
N ALA A 69 -10.25 10.36 -12.27
CA ALA A 69 -10.87 11.49 -11.58
C ALA A 69 -11.85 11.06 -10.49
N ARG A 70 -12.55 9.95 -10.69
CA ARG A 70 -13.48 9.37 -9.73
C ARG A 70 -12.74 8.74 -8.55
N SER A 71 -11.65 8.04 -8.81
CA SER A 71 -10.76 7.49 -7.77
C SER A 71 -10.22 8.62 -6.89
N ASP A 72 -9.62 9.67 -7.48
CA ASP A 72 -9.12 10.82 -6.73
C ASP A 72 -10.23 11.50 -5.89
N ALA A 73 -11.43 11.64 -6.43
CA ALA A 73 -12.55 12.26 -5.73
C ALA A 73 -13.01 11.43 -4.53
N PHE A 74 -13.05 10.11 -4.67
CA PHE A 74 -13.38 9.18 -3.59
C PHE A 74 -12.31 9.24 -2.48
N GLU A 75 -11.03 9.15 -2.84
CA GLU A 75 -9.92 9.19 -1.91
C GLU A 75 -9.87 10.50 -1.10
N ILE A 76 -10.07 11.63 -1.76
CA ILE A 76 -10.15 12.93 -1.08
C ILE A 76 -11.34 12.98 -0.11
N ALA A 77 -12.48 12.41 -0.49
CA ALA A 77 -13.68 12.39 0.36
C ALA A 77 -13.48 11.48 1.58
N ALA A 78 -12.93 10.27 1.41
CA ALA A 78 -12.61 9.34 2.47
C ALA A 78 -11.57 9.93 3.45
N ALA A 79 -10.48 10.50 2.92
CA ALA A 79 -9.42 11.11 3.72
C ALA A 79 -9.91 12.32 4.56
N LYS A 80 -10.87 13.10 4.07
CA LYS A 80 -11.48 14.19 4.84
C LYS A 80 -12.22 13.71 6.09
N LEU A 81 -12.75 12.49 6.10
CA LEU A 81 -13.42 11.93 7.27
C LEU A 81 -12.44 11.63 8.41
N ALA A 82 -11.18 11.33 8.09
CA ALA A 82 -10.18 10.92 9.06
C ALA A 82 -9.89 12.00 10.14
N SER A 83 -9.97 13.29 9.81
CA SER A 83 -9.72 14.35 10.78
C SER A 83 -10.67 14.33 11.98
N ALA A 84 -11.94 13.94 11.75
CA ALA A 84 -12.98 13.89 12.78
C ALA A 84 -13.20 12.49 13.34
N ASN A 85 -12.89 11.45 12.57
CA ASN A 85 -13.29 10.08 12.86
C ASN A 85 -12.13 9.19 13.32
N ALA A 86 -10.92 9.40 12.82
CA ALA A 86 -9.75 8.60 13.16
C ALA A 86 -9.28 8.86 14.62
N THR A 87 -8.68 7.85 15.23
CA THR A 87 -8.01 7.98 16.54
C THR A 87 -6.49 7.98 16.38
N SER A 88 -5.95 7.19 15.44
CA SER A 88 -4.52 7.11 15.19
C SER A 88 -3.97 8.41 14.59
N ALA A 89 -2.89 8.93 15.19
CA ALA A 89 -2.17 10.07 14.64
C ALA A 89 -1.51 9.75 13.30
N GLU A 90 -1.07 8.49 13.10
CA GLU A 90 -0.46 8.03 11.86
C GLU A 90 -1.50 7.98 10.73
N VAL A 91 -2.71 7.47 11.00
CA VAL A 91 -3.83 7.46 10.04
C VAL A 91 -4.24 8.88 9.65
N LYS A 92 -4.33 9.80 10.62
CA LYS A 92 -4.61 11.22 10.33
C LYS A 92 -3.53 11.86 9.44
N ALA A 93 -2.26 11.58 9.71
CA ALA A 93 -1.16 12.10 8.92
C ALA A 93 -1.17 11.53 7.49
N PHE A 94 -1.43 10.23 7.34
CA PHE A 94 -1.61 9.58 6.05
C PHE A 94 -2.77 10.21 5.28
N ALA A 95 -3.92 10.40 5.89
CA ALA A 95 -5.08 11.02 5.25
C ALA A 95 -4.81 12.45 4.74
N LEU A 96 -4.07 13.27 5.50
CA LEU A 96 -3.65 14.59 5.02
C LEU A 96 -2.75 14.52 3.78
N GLN A 97 -1.86 13.53 3.74
CA GLN A 97 -1.02 13.27 2.58
C GLN A 97 -1.87 12.83 1.37
N MET A 98 -2.89 11.97 1.57
CA MET A 98 -3.80 11.55 0.50
C MET A 98 -4.58 12.72 -0.09
N ILE A 99 -5.13 13.61 0.72
CA ILE A 99 -5.80 14.82 0.23
C ILE A 99 -4.90 15.63 -0.71
N LYS A 100 -3.64 15.84 -0.30
CA LYS A 100 -2.68 16.60 -1.10
C LYS A 100 -2.35 15.89 -2.41
N ALA A 101 -1.94 14.62 -2.32
CA ALA A 101 -1.46 13.85 -3.47
C ALA A 101 -2.55 13.63 -4.52
N HIS A 102 -3.78 13.29 -4.10
CA HIS A 102 -4.90 13.10 -5.02
C HIS A 102 -5.40 14.43 -5.62
N SER A 103 -5.24 15.55 -4.92
CA SER A 103 -5.49 16.87 -5.53
C SER A 103 -4.46 17.20 -6.63
N GLU A 104 -3.19 16.84 -6.44
CA GLU A 104 -2.12 16.99 -7.43
C GLU A 104 -2.34 16.03 -8.63
N SER A 105 -2.75 14.79 -8.37
CA SER A 105 -3.12 13.80 -9.40
C SER A 105 -4.27 14.34 -10.27
N THR A 106 -5.35 14.81 -9.64
CA THR A 106 -6.50 15.43 -10.34
C THR A 106 -6.07 16.58 -11.26
N ALA A 107 -5.15 17.44 -10.80
CA ALA A 107 -4.64 18.54 -11.61
C ALA A 107 -3.83 18.03 -12.83
N LYS A 108 -2.97 17.02 -12.64
CA LYS A 108 -2.22 16.38 -13.72
C LYS A 108 -3.13 15.73 -14.77
N ILE A 109 -4.11 14.95 -14.32
CA ILE A 109 -5.09 14.30 -15.22
C ILE A 109 -5.88 15.33 -16.02
N LYS A 110 -6.38 16.42 -15.40
CA LYS A 110 -7.07 17.49 -16.10
C LYS A 110 -6.20 18.17 -17.16
N LEU A 111 -4.94 18.44 -16.82
CA LEU A 111 -3.98 19.05 -17.75
C LEU A 111 -3.70 18.12 -18.95
N ALA A 112 -3.49 16.84 -18.71
CA ALA A 112 -3.25 15.85 -19.75
C ALA A 112 -4.49 15.64 -20.63
N ALA A 113 -5.68 15.57 -20.03
CA ALA A 113 -6.97 15.44 -20.72
C ALA A 113 -7.22 16.59 -21.70
N GLY A 114 -6.89 17.83 -21.33
CA GLY A 114 -6.95 18.98 -22.22
C GLY A 114 -5.97 18.96 -23.39
N LYS A 115 -4.88 18.20 -23.27
CA LYS A 115 -3.87 17.99 -24.33
C LYS A 115 -4.18 16.81 -25.24
N ALA A 116 -5.04 15.88 -24.82
CA ALA A 116 -5.44 14.71 -25.60
C ALA A 116 -6.07 15.08 -26.94
N ARG A 117 -6.03 14.16 -27.91
CA ARG A 117 -6.60 14.38 -29.23
C ARG A 117 -7.44 13.17 -29.68
N PRO A 118 -8.80 13.29 -29.68
CA PRO A 118 -9.59 14.46 -29.25
C PRO A 118 -9.43 14.75 -27.76
N ALA A 119 -9.67 16.01 -27.33
CA ALA A 119 -9.67 16.38 -25.93
C ALA A 119 -10.80 15.64 -25.18
N VAL A 120 -10.52 15.20 -23.96
CA VAL A 120 -11.46 14.47 -23.10
C VAL A 120 -11.69 15.25 -21.81
N ILE A 121 -12.85 15.05 -21.17
CA ILE A 121 -13.23 15.78 -19.96
C ILE A 121 -13.44 14.78 -18.83
N PRO A 122 -12.61 14.84 -17.76
CA PRO A 122 -12.76 13.96 -16.60
C PRO A 122 -14.10 14.19 -15.88
N ASN A 123 -14.82 13.11 -15.58
CA ASN A 123 -16.00 13.12 -14.72
C ASN A 123 -15.66 12.52 -13.33
N PRO A 124 -15.62 13.32 -12.26
CA PRO A 124 -15.33 12.87 -10.90
C PRO A 124 -16.54 12.32 -10.13
N ASP A 125 -17.71 12.20 -10.77
CA ASP A 125 -18.93 11.74 -10.09
C ASP A 125 -18.75 10.33 -9.54
N LEU A 126 -18.96 10.17 -8.23
CA LEU A 126 -18.85 8.91 -7.53
C LEU A 126 -19.97 7.95 -7.96
N THR A 127 -19.63 6.66 -8.04
CA THR A 127 -20.62 5.60 -8.23
C THR A 127 -21.53 5.46 -7.01
N LEU A 128 -22.63 4.72 -7.17
CA LEU A 128 -23.53 4.41 -6.04
C LEU A 128 -22.80 3.58 -4.97
N GLY A 129 -21.90 2.65 -5.38
CA GLY A 129 -21.05 1.88 -4.46
C GLY A 129 -20.16 2.81 -3.64
N GLN A 130 -19.35 3.63 -4.28
CA GLN A 130 -18.46 4.55 -3.59
C GLN A 130 -19.18 5.54 -2.64
N LYS A 131 -20.40 5.98 -3.01
CA LYS A 131 -21.22 6.80 -2.09
C LYS A 131 -21.63 6.02 -0.86
N LYS A 132 -22.05 4.76 -1.04
CA LYS A 132 -22.39 3.84 0.07
C LYS A 132 -21.20 3.60 0.98
N ASP A 133 -20.02 3.31 0.41
CA ASP A 133 -18.79 3.07 1.18
C ASP A 133 -18.41 4.31 2.01
N LEU A 134 -18.51 5.51 1.44
CA LEU A 134 -18.30 6.76 2.19
C LEU A 134 -19.33 6.96 3.30
N ASP A 135 -20.59 6.57 3.09
CA ASP A 135 -21.64 6.68 4.10
C ASP A 135 -21.43 5.68 5.23
N GLU A 136 -20.94 4.48 4.95
CA GLU A 136 -20.55 3.47 5.94
C GLU A 136 -19.33 3.93 6.74
N LEU A 137 -18.29 4.38 6.05
CA LEU A 137 -17.07 4.93 6.68
C LEU A 137 -17.37 6.14 7.59
N ARG A 138 -18.30 7.01 7.21
CA ARG A 138 -18.73 8.17 8.00
C ARG A 138 -19.32 7.80 9.36
N GLN A 139 -19.94 6.62 9.46
CA GLN A 139 -20.55 6.12 10.70
C GLN A 139 -19.51 5.52 11.66
N LYS A 140 -18.34 5.11 11.16
CA LYS A 140 -17.24 4.57 11.97
C LYS A 140 -16.51 5.67 12.74
N LYS A 141 -15.96 5.30 13.90
CA LYS A 141 -15.19 6.20 14.77
C LYS A 141 -14.06 5.43 15.45
N GLY A 142 -13.00 6.14 15.84
CA GLY A 142 -11.90 5.56 16.60
C GLY A 142 -11.18 4.46 15.83
N ALA A 143 -10.81 3.38 16.54
CA ALA A 143 -10.09 2.26 15.92
C ALA A 143 -10.85 1.59 14.77
N ALA A 144 -12.17 1.46 14.88
CA ALA A 144 -12.98 0.89 13.79
C ALA A 144 -13.04 1.79 12.54
N PHE A 145 -12.82 3.10 12.69
CA PHE A 145 -12.62 3.97 11.53
C PHE A 145 -11.22 3.78 10.95
N ASP A 146 -10.21 3.71 11.81
CA ASP A 146 -8.81 3.58 11.38
C ASP A 146 -8.61 2.31 10.55
N GLU A 147 -9.14 1.16 11.00
CA GLU A 147 -9.14 -0.13 10.32
C GLU A 147 -9.83 -0.02 8.95
N GLU A 148 -11.13 0.28 8.92
CA GLU A 148 -11.92 0.35 7.69
C GLU A 148 -11.37 1.36 6.67
N TYR A 149 -10.84 2.50 7.15
CA TYR A 149 -10.23 3.50 6.27
C TYR A 149 -8.95 2.97 5.63
N ILE A 150 -8.08 2.31 6.40
CA ILE A 150 -6.80 1.82 5.88
C ILE A 150 -7.01 0.64 4.94
N ASP A 151 -7.91 -0.30 5.25
CA ASP A 151 -8.26 -1.42 4.37
C ASP A 151 -8.79 -0.89 3.03
N GLY A 152 -9.73 0.04 3.08
CA GLY A 152 -10.23 0.71 1.86
C GLY A 152 -9.16 1.48 1.09
N GLN A 153 -8.12 2.00 1.78
CA GLN A 153 -6.99 2.65 1.11
C GLN A 153 -6.08 1.64 0.40
N VAL A 154 -5.87 0.46 0.96
CA VAL A 154 -5.11 -0.62 0.29
C VAL A 154 -5.82 -1.00 -1.00
N ASP A 155 -7.09 -1.36 -0.94
CA ASP A 155 -7.89 -1.78 -2.10
C ASP A 155 -7.91 -0.70 -3.20
N ALA A 156 -8.21 0.54 -2.82
CA ALA A 156 -8.30 1.65 -3.77
C ALA A 156 -6.96 1.96 -4.45
N HIS A 157 -5.84 1.83 -3.72
CA HIS A 157 -4.52 2.06 -4.28
C HIS A 157 -4.03 0.89 -5.15
N GLU A 158 -4.45 -0.34 -4.90
CA GLU A 158 -4.21 -1.49 -5.79
C GLU A 158 -4.89 -1.26 -7.13
N ASP A 159 -6.18 -0.93 -7.12
CA ASP A 159 -6.95 -0.63 -8.33
C ASP A 159 -6.38 0.58 -9.10
N ALA A 160 -6.05 1.66 -8.39
CA ALA A 160 -5.47 2.84 -9.00
C ALA A 160 -4.10 2.58 -9.63
N LEU A 161 -3.24 1.78 -8.96
CA LEU A 161 -1.92 1.41 -9.48
C LEU A 161 -2.05 0.56 -10.75
N ALA A 162 -2.97 -0.41 -10.74
CA ALA A 162 -3.27 -1.23 -11.90
C ALA A 162 -3.76 -0.39 -13.08
N LEU A 163 -4.70 0.53 -12.86
CA LEU A 163 -5.19 1.47 -13.86
C LEU A 163 -4.05 2.33 -14.46
N MET A 164 -3.22 2.94 -13.60
CA MET A 164 -2.12 3.80 -14.04
C MET A 164 -1.08 3.03 -14.83
N ARG A 165 -0.69 1.83 -14.39
CA ARG A 165 0.27 0.98 -15.10
C ARG A 165 -0.27 0.49 -16.44
N SER A 166 -1.51 0.04 -16.48
CA SER A 166 -2.18 -0.40 -17.71
C SER A 166 -2.22 0.73 -18.74
N TYR A 167 -2.64 1.93 -18.35
CA TYR A 167 -2.74 3.06 -19.27
C TYR A 167 -1.36 3.60 -19.68
N ALA A 168 -0.39 3.64 -18.79
CA ALA A 168 0.98 4.05 -19.11
C ALA A 168 1.63 3.14 -20.17
N SER A 169 1.33 1.84 -20.16
CA SER A 169 1.85 0.88 -21.15
C SER A 169 1.01 0.83 -22.43
N GLY A 170 -0.31 0.65 -22.32
CA GLY A 170 -1.23 0.33 -23.41
C GLY A 170 -2.09 1.50 -23.92
N GLY A 171 -2.15 2.62 -23.22
CA GLY A 171 -2.97 3.77 -23.61
C GLY A 171 -2.61 4.35 -24.97
N THR A 172 -3.58 4.92 -25.65
CA THR A 172 -3.42 5.43 -27.03
C THR A 172 -3.03 6.91 -27.09
N ASP A 173 -3.37 7.72 -26.07
CA ASP A 173 -3.01 9.15 -26.03
C ASP A 173 -1.68 9.38 -25.30
N ALA A 174 -0.75 10.07 -25.96
CA ALA A 174 0.60 10.28 -25.44
C ALA A 174 0.65 11.14 -24.17
N ALA A 175 -0.23 12.16 -24.05
CA ALA A 175 -0.24 13.04 -22.89
C ALA A 175 -0.79 12.33 -21.65
N LEU A 176 -1.83 11.52 -21.83
CA LEU A 176 -2.40 10.70 -20.77
C LEU A 176 -1.49 9.55 -20.36
N LYS A 177 -0.80 8.90 -21.32
CA LYS A 177 0.23 7.90 -21.00
C LYS A 177 1.34 8.48 -20.12
N ALA A 178 1.83 9.66 -20.49
CA ALA A 178 2.89 10.33 -19.70
C ALA A 178 2.38 10.65 -18.28
N ALA A 179 1.17 11.19 -18.15
CA ALA A 179 0.56 11.47 -16.85
C ALA A 179 0.39 10.21 -16.00
N ALA A 180 -0.12 9.12 -16.57
CA ALA A 180 -0.26 7.84 -15.91
C ALA A 180 1.10 7.30 -15.41
N GLY A 181 2.14 7.37 -16.26
CA GLY A 181 3.50 6.94 -15.92
C GLY A 181 4.14 7.78 -14.79
N GLU A 182 3.80 9.06 -14.67
CA GLU A 182 4.24 9.91 -13.56
C GLU A 182 3.47 9.66 -12.25
N ILE A 183 2.19 9.28 -12.35
CA ILE A 183 1.32 9.05 -11.19
C ILE A 183 1.57 7.66 -10.59
N ALA A 184 1.78 6.63 -11.41
CA ALA A 184 1.96 5.25 -10.96
C ALA A 184 2.96 5.07 -9.81
N PRO A 185 4.22 5.61 -9.85
CA PRO A 185 5.16 5.45 -8.75
C PRO A 185 4.73 6.17 -7.46
N VAL A 186 3.92 7.23 -7.56
CA VAL A 186 3.37 7.93 -6.40
C VAL A 186 2.32 7.05 -5.72
N VAL A 187 1.39 6.48 -6.49
CA VAL A 187 0.37 5.54 -6.00
C VAL A 187 1.02 4.30 -5.37
N GLU A 188 2.06 3.75 -5.98
CA GLU A 188 2.82 2.63 -5.40
C GLU A 188 3.45 2.98 -4.04
N GLY A 189 3.95 4.20 -3.90
CA GLY A 189 4.45 4.71 -2.62
C GLY A 189 3.37 4.80 -1.56
N HIS A 190 2.17 5.25 -1.92
CA HIS A 190 1.00 5.31 -1.03
C HIS A 190 0.52 3.93 -0.62
N LEU A 191 0.44 2.98 -1.56
CA LEU A 191 0.08 1.58 -1.27
C LEU A 191 1.01 0.96 -0.24
N LYS A 192 2.34 1.15 -0.37
CA LYS A 192 3.31 0.69 0.62
C LYS A 192 3.08 1.29 2.01
N MET A 193 2.70 2.57 2.07
CA MET A 193 2.37 3.22 3.34
C MET A 193 1.06 2.70 3.93
N ALA A 194 0.02 2.50 3.11
CA ALA A 194 -1.26 1.95 3.55
C ALA A 194 -1.09 0.55 4.14
N ARG A 195 -0.41 -0.37 3.44
CA ARG A 195 -0.09 -1.72 3.93
C ARG A 195 0.73 -1.73 5.22
N ALA A 196 1.64 -0.77 5.39
CA ALA A 196 2.40 -0.63 6.64
C ALA A 196 1.53 -0.13 7.81
N LEU A 197 0.45 0.60 7.55
CA LEU A 197 -0.53 1.02 8.54
C LEU A 197 -1.53 -0.10 8.85
N GLU A 198 -2.02 -0.82 7.83
CA GLU A 198 -2.90 -1.99 7.96
C GLU A 198 -2.35 -3.00 8.97
N SER A 199 -1.06 -3.37 8.85
CA SER A 199 -0.40 -4.27 9.81
C SER A 199 -0.41 -3.77 11.27
N LYS A 200 -0.78 -2.51 11.54
CA LYS A 200 -0.88 -1.90 12.87
C LYS A 200 -2.33 -1.71 13.33
N THR A 201 -3.28 -1.60 12.41
CA THR A 201 -4.71 -1.43 12.69
C THR A 201 -5.42 -2.74 12.99
N ASP A 202 -4.97 -3.86 12.41
CA ASP A 202 -5.52 -5.23 12.57
C ASP A 202 -5.23 -5.89 13.94
N LYS A 203 -4.97 -5.14 15.01
CA LYS A 203 -4.59 -5.71 16.33
C LYS A 203 -5.70 -5.64 17.36
#